data_34025cb7dc46c0606623410c2535bb6f
#
_entry.id   34025cb7dc46c0606623410c2535bb6f
#
_cell.length_a   1.000
_cell.length_b   1.000
_cell.length_c   1.000
_cell.angle_alpha   90.00
_cell.angle_beta   90.00
_cell.angle_gamma   90.00
#
_symmetry.space_group_name_H-M   'P 1'
#
loop_
_entity.id
_entity.type
_entity.pdbx_description
1 polymer ?
#
loop_
_entity_poly.entity_id
_entity_poly.type
_entity_poly.pdbx_seq_one_letter_code
_entity_poly.pdbx_strand_id
1 'polypeptide(L)' 'MTLPVASFNLTSNEKFRYYQNVCTPGYTFVFWKWSEWEPHIDWMALNGINMPLAFTAQEAMWIRTYKKVKFNMTNKADLI' A
#
# COMPACT_ATOMS: atom_id res chain seq x y z
N MET A 1 15.99 23.68 3.70
CA MET A 1 15.16 23.80 2.46
C MET A 1 14.42 25.14 2.53
N THR A 2 14.62 25.98 1.54
CA THR A 2 13.89 27.23 1.41
C THR A 2 12.66 26.99 0.55
N LEU A 3 11.49 27.43 1.05
CA LEU A 3 10.25 27.36 0.29
C LEU A 3 10.24 28.44 -0.79
N PRO A 4 9.65 28.17 -1.98
CA PRO A 4 9.54 29.19 -3.02
C PRO A 4 8.66 30.34 -2.57
N VAL A 5 9.01 31.55 -3.01
CA VAL A 5 8.25 32.77 -2.69
C VAL A 5 7.01 32.89 -3.60
N ALA A 6 7.04 32.24 -4.76
CA ALA A 6 5.96 32.27 -5.74
C ALA A 6 4.97 31.11 -5.50
N SER A 7 3.69 31.36 -5.80
CA SER A 7 2.64 30.36 -5.78
C SER A 7 2.60 29.61 -7.11
N PHE A 8 2.57 28.27 -7.08
CA PHE A 8 2.49 27.43 -8.26
C PHE A 8 1.22 26.58 -8.23
N ASN A 9 0.61 26.42 -9.39
CA ASN A 9 -0.49 25.47 -9.56
C ASN A 9 -0.15 24.57 -10.76
N LEU A 10 0.38 23.38 -10.44
CA LEU A 10 0.75 22.39 -11.44
C LEU A 10 -0.17 21.19 -11.31
N THR A 11 -0.78 20.79 -12.41
CA THR A 11 -1.69 19.65 -12.46
C THR A 11 -1.14 18.60 -13.40
N SER A 12 -1.14 17.33 -12.94
CA SER A 12 -0.76 16.21 -13.79
C SER A 12 -1.81 15.96 -14.87
N ASN A 13 -1.37 15.73 -16.10
CA ASN A 13 -2.24 15.30 -17.20
C ASN A 13 -2.58 13.81 -17.13
N GLU A 14 -1.83 13.05 -16.34
CA GLU A 14 -2.04 11.62 -16.16
C GLU A 14 -3.09 11.35 -15.11
N LYS A 15 -4.20 10.74 -15.51
CA LYS A 15 -5.32 10.40 -14.63
C LYS A 15 -4.98 9.26 -13.70
N PHE A 16 -4.22 8.27 -14.18
CA PHE A 16 -3.82 7.10 -13.41
C PHE A 16 -2.31 7.09 -13.24
N ARG A 17 -1.86 7.12 -11.99
CA ARG A 17 -0.44 7.06 -11.63
C ARG A 17 -0.22 5.81 -10.79
N TYR A 18 -0.03 4.72 -11.51
CA TYR A 18 0.10 3.37 -10.95
C TYR A 18 1.49 3.12 -10.39
N TYR A 19 1.55 2.42 -9.31
CA TYR A 19 2.75 1.91 -8.66
C TYR A 19 2.34 0.69 -7.85
N GLN A 20 2.94 -0.41 -7.97
CA GLN A 20 4.26 -0.89 -8.26
C GLN A 20 4.20 -2.21 -9.03
N ASN A 21 5.39 -2.79 -9.35
CA ASN A 21 5.49 -4.12 -9.93
C ASN A 21 4.94 -5.18 -8.97
N VAL A 22 4.15 -6.10 -9.50
CA VAL A 22 3.46 -7.15 -8.72
C VAL A 22 4.44 -8.08 -7.99
N CYS A 23 5.65 -8.24 -8.49
CA CYS A 23 6.66 -9.13 -7.89
C CYS A 23 7.39 -8.48 -6.71
N THR A 24 7.33 -7.16 -6.56
CA THR A 24 8.08 -6.44 -5.54
C THR A 24 7.84 -6.96 -4.11
N PRO A 25 6.58 -7.22 -3.68
CA PRO A 25 6.33 -7.76 -2.34
C PRO A 25 6.95 -9.14 -2.09
N GLY A 26 7.15 -9.94 -3.15
CA GLY A 26 7.77 -11.26 -3.04
C GLY A 26 9.30 -11.25 -3.14
N TYR A 27 9.91 -10.12 -3.44
CA TYR A 27 11.36 -9.97 -3.62
C TYR A 27 11.92 -8.91 -2.69
N THR A 28 11.93 -7.65 -3.13
CA THR A 28 12.58 -6.56 -2.42
C THR A 28 11.93 -6.27 -1.06
N PHE A 29 10.60 -6.39 -0.98
CA PHE A 29 9.82 -6.02 0.20
C PHE A 29 9.36 -7.21 1.04
N VAL A 30 9.90 -8.40 0.79
CA VAL A 30 9.41 -9.64 1.38
C VAL A 30 9.46 -9.64 2.92
N PHE A 31 10.45 -8.98 3.52
CA PHE A 31 10.61 -8.90 4.97
C PHE A 31 10.21 -7.55 5.56
N TRP A 32 9.53 -6.73 4.79
CA TRP A 32 9.13 -5.42 5.25
C TRP A 32 8.07 -5.52 6.34
N LYS A 33 8.30 -4.76 7.41
CA LYS A 33 7.35 -4.53 8.49
C LYS A 33 6.69 -3.18 8.30
N TRP A 34 5.78 -2.81 9.19
CA TRP A 34 5.13 -1.51 9.12
C TRP A 34 6.11 -0.34 9.17
N SER A 35 7.19 -0.51 9.92
CA SER A 35 8.24 0.52 10.02
C SER A 35 8.88 0.87 8.66
N GLU A 36 8.88 -0.06 7.71
CA GLU A 36 9.35 0.18 6.35
C GLU A 36 8.19 0.61 5.42
N TRP A 37 7.00 0.05 5.62
CA TRP A 37 5.85 0.37 4.79
C TRP A 37 5.35 1.80 4.98
N GLU A 38 5.31 2.29 6.22
CA GLU A 38 4.78 3.61 6.52
C GLU A 38 5.52 4.74 5.76
N PRO A 39 6.86 4.86 5.85
CA PRO A 39 7.56 5.87 5.08
C PRO A 39 7.46 5.65 3.57
N HIS A 40 7.30 4.41 3.11
CA HIS A 40 7.13 4.13 1.69
C HIS A 40 5.76 4.61 1.17
N ILE A 41 4.73 4.46 1.96
CA ILE A 41 3.39 4.98 1.65
C ILE A 41 3.42 6.52 1.59
N ASP A 42 4.12 7.14 2.53
CA ASP A 42 4.33 8.59 2.52
C ASP A 42 5.07 9.03 1.26
N TRP A 43 6.09 8.28 0.86
CA TRP A 43 6.82 8.53 -0.38
C TRP A 43 5.90 8.44 -1.60
N MET A 44 5.02 7.44 -1.66
CA MET A 44 4.03 7.32 -2.73
C MET A 44 3.14 8.57 -2.81
N ALA A 45 2.63 9.02 -1.67
CA ALA A 45 1.78 10.21 -1.60
C ALA A 45 2.53 11.46 -2.07
N LEU A 46 3.77 11.64 -1.62
CA LEU A 46 4.60 12.79 -1.99
C LEU A 46 4.98 12.78 -3.48
N ASN A 47 4.98 11.63 -4.12
CA ASN A 47 5.29 11.49 -5.54
C ASN A 47 4.05 11.41 -6.43
N GLY A 48 2.88 11.65 -5.88
CA GLY A 48 1.64 11.76 -6.64
C GLY A 48 1.07 10.43 -7.11
N ILE A 49 1.46 9.31 -6.49
CA ILE A 49 0.89 8.00 -6.80
C ILE A 49 -0.57 7.96 -6.31
N ASN A 50 -1.50 7.66 -7.19
CA ASN A 50 -2.92 7.56 -6.83
C ASN A 50 -3.53 6.18 -7.05
N MET A 51 -2.73 5.23 -7.52
CA MET A 51 -3.18 3.86 -7.76
C MET A 51 -2.09 2.88 -7.34
N PRO A 52 -1.83 2.74 -6.03
CA PRO A 52 -0.85 1.76 -5.57
C PRO A 52 -1.42 0.36 -5.63
N LEU A 53 -0.57 -0.63 -5.95
CA LEU A 53 -0.92 -2.03 -5.86
C LEU A 53 -0.89 -2.47 -4.40
N ALA A 54 -2.05 -2.67 -3.79
CA ALA A 54 -2.18 -3.13 -2.41
C ALA A 54 -2.26 -4.65 -2.34
N PHE A 55 -1.23 -5.32 -2.84
CA PHE A 55 -1.16 -6.78 -2.91
C PHE A 55 -0.88 -7.40 -1.54
N THR A 56 -0.13 -6.70 -0.71
CA THR A 56 0.21 -7.11 0.65
C THR A 56 -0.92 -6.78 1.61
N ALA A 57 -1.04 -7.53 2.71
CA ALA A 57 -2.07 -7.37 3.75
C ALA A 57 -3.48 -7.84 3.36
N GLN A 58 -3.60 -8.65 2.33
CA GLN A 58 -4.87 -9.29 1.97
C GLN A 58 -5.40 -10.17 3.11
N GLU A 59 -4.51 -10.77 3.89
CA GLU A 59 -4.86 -11.63 5.01
C GLU A 59 -5.77 -10.93 6.03
N ALA A 60 -5.52 -9.67 6.32
CA ALA A 60 -6.35 -8.88 7.22
C ALA A 60 -7.78 -8.73 6.68
N MET A 61 -7.91 -8.52 5.38
CA MET A 61 -9.20 -8.41 4.72
C MET A 61 -9.95 -9.75 4.74
N TRP A 62 -9.24 -10.84 4.49
CA TRP A 62 -9.79 -12.19 4.55
C TRP A 62 -10.32 -12.50 5.95
N ILE A 63 -9.51 -12.23 6.99
CA ILE A 63 -9.91 -12.44 8.38
C ILE A 63 -11.19 -11.66 8.72
N ARG A 64 -11.27 -10.39 8.32
CA ARG A 64 -12.45 -9.56 8.56
C ARG A 64 -13.69 -10.10 7.85
N THR A 65 -13.52 -10.54 6.60
CA THR A 65 -14.62 -11.09 5.80
C THR A 65 -15.15 -12.37 6.42
N TYR A 66 -14.27 -13.31 6.75
CA TYR A 66 -14.69 -14.59 7.33
C TYR A 66 -15.31 -14.42 8.72
N LYS A 67 -14.85 -13.46 9.52
CA LYS A 67 -15.51 -13.14 10.78
C LYS A 67 -16.95 -12.66 10.59
N LYS A 68 -17.19 -11.87 9.55
CA LYS A 68 -18.56 -11.39 9.25
C LYS A 68 -19.50 -12.51 8.83
N VAL A 69 -19.01 -13.53 8.13
CA VAL A 69 -19.81 -14.69 7.75
C VAL A 69 -19.81 -15.80 8.78
N LYS A 70 -19.40 -15.49 10.03
CA LYS A 70 -19.37 -16.40 11.18
C LYS A 70 -18.48 -17.62 11.00
N PHE A 71 -17.47 -17.50 10.17
CA PHE A 71 -16.46 -18.54 10.02
C PHE A 71 -15.43 -18.41 11.14
N ASN A 72 -15.24 -19.47 11.92
CA ASN A 72 -14.33 -19.43 13.06
C ASN A 72 -12.90 -19.76 12.60
N MET A 73 -12.08 -18.73 12.48
CA MET A 73 -10.66 -18.87 12.12
C MET A 73 -9.81 -18.86 13.38
N THR A 74 -9.91 -19.91 14.15
CA THR A 74 -9.18 -20.04 15.41
C THR A 74 -7.71 -20.43 15.22
N ASN A 75 -7.34 -20.87 14.03
CA ASN A 75 -5.99 -21.34 13.74
C ASN A 75 -5.45 -20.63 12.48
N LYS A 76 -4.40 -19.81 12.67
CA LYS A 76 -3.74 -19.11 11.54
C LYS A 76 -3.13 -20.09 10.53
N ALA A 77 -2.80 -21.29 10.94
CA ALA A 77 -2.25 -22.31 10.05
C ALA A 77 -3.25 -22.76 8.98
N ASP A 78 -4.55 -22.60 9.24
CA ASP A 78 -5.60 -22.94 8.27
C ASP A 78 -5.74 -21.92 7.15
N LEU A 79 -5.02 -20.80 7.22
CA LEU A 79 -5.03 -19.71 6.25
C LEU A 79 -3.91 -19.76 5.23
N ILE A 80 -2.96 -20.63 5.43
CA ILE A 80 -1.75 -20.71 4.59
C ILE A 80 -1.79 -21.97 3.76
#